data_92861710dc1248a40b4e23d693cd980d
#
_entry.id   92861710dc1248a40b4e23d693cd980d
#
_cell.length_a   1.000
_cell.length_b   1.000
_cell.length_c   1.000
_cell.angle_alpha   90.00
_cell.angle_beta   90.00
_cell.angle_gamma   90.00
#
_symmetry.space_group_name_H-M   'P 1'
#
loop_
_entity.id
_entity.type
_entity.pdbx_description
1 polymer ?
#
loop_
_entity_poly.entity_id
_entity_poly.type
_entity_poly.pdbx_seq_one_letter_code
_entity_poly.pdbx_strand_id
1 'polypeptide(L)'
;MKTWNDYKEHVKAVDPVIAKDMEETEEIAAIVTAMVAQRNALGLSQRDLAAMCGISQSSVARIESCKTTPNLGTLLNIFQHLGLTLTVSQARPMA
;
A
#
# COMPACT_ATOMS: atom_id res chain seq x y z
N MET A 1 -25.06 -2.37 -7.32
CA MET A 1 -24.24 -2.38 -6.11
C MET A 1 -23.25 -1.23 -6.14
N LYS A 2 -23.13 -0.51 -5.03
CA LYS A 2 -22.20 0.62 -4.98
C LYS A 2 -20.77 0.11 -4.82
N THR A 3 -19.86 0.72 -5.56
CA THR A 3 -18.43 0.39 -5.51
C THR A 3 -17.72 1.32 -4.52
N TRP A 4 -16.45 1.02 -4.25
CA TRP A 4 -15.60 1.92 -3.48
C TRP A 4 -15.53 3.31 -4.11
N ASN A 5 -15.44 3.38 -5.44
CA ASN A 5 -15.41 4.66 -6.15
C ASN A 5 -16.68 5.46 -5.95
N ASP A 6 -17.84 4.80 -5.98
CA ASP A 6 -19.13 5.46 -5.75
C ASP A 6 -19.19 6.06 -4.34
N TYR A 7 -18.74 5.30 -3.35
CA TYR A 7 -18.69 5.75 -1.96
C TYR A 7 -17.72 6.94 -1.81
N LYS A 8 -16.55 6.83 -2.39
CA LYS A 8 -15.54 7.88 -2.33
C LYS A 8 -16.05 9.19 -2.95
N GLU A 9 -16.73 9.12 -4.09
CA GLU A 9 -17.28 10.30 -4.73
C GLU A 9 -18.35 10.97 -3.85
N HIS A 10 -19.18 10.16 -3.20
CA HIS A 10 -20.19 10.69 -2.29
C HIS A 10 -19.53 11.41 -1.10
N VAL A 11 -18.52 10.82 -0.51
CA VAL A 11 -17.82 11.41 0.63
C VAL A 11 -17.12 12.71 0.24
N LYS A 12 -16.50 12.76 -0.93
CA LYS A 12 -15.85 13.98 -1.43
C LYS A 12 -16.84 15.13 -1.56
N ALA A 13 -18.08 14.84 -1.96
CA ALA A 13 -19.11 15.85 -2.10
C ALA A 13 -19.60 16.38 -0.75
N VAL A 14 -19.46 15.58 0.31
CA VAL A 14 -20.02 15.90 1.63
C VAL A 14 -18.96 16.43 2.59
N ASP A 15 -17.76 15.85 2.61
CA ASP A 15 -16.72 16.17 3.59
C ASP A 15 -15.31 16.06 2.98
N PRO A 16 -14.67 17.20 2.67
CA PRO A 16 -13.34 17.19 2.06
C PRO A 16 -12.24 16.56 2.94
N VAL A 17 -12.37 16.66 4.27
CA VAL A 17 -11.37 16.08 5.17
C VAL A 17 -11.43 14.56 5.11
N ILE A 18 -12.62 13.99 5.18
CA ILE A 18 -12.81 12.56 5.07
C ILE A 18 -12.40 12.07 3.68
N ALA A 19 -12.68 12.84 2.64
CA ALA A 19 -12.30 12.50 1.27
C ALA A 19 -10.78 12.38 1.13
N LYS A 20 -10.03 13.30 1.75
CA LYS A 20 -8.58 13.27 1.73
C LYS A 20 -8.04 12.02 2.42
N ASP A 21 -8.57 11.70 3.60
CA ASP A 21 -8.15 10.51 4.34
C ASP A 21 -8.44 9.24 3.55
N MET A 22 -9.57 9.18 2.85
CA MET A 22 -9.93 8.04 2.02
C MET A 22 -9.00 7.90 0.81
N GLU A 23 -8.58 9.01 0.21
CA GLU A 23 -7.64 8.99 -0.90
C GLU A 23 -6.27 8.47 -0.46
N GLU A 24 -5.78 8.91 0.70
CA GLU A 24 -4.52 8.41 1.26
C GLU A 24 -4.60 6.92 1.54
N THR A 25 -5.71 6.46 2.12
CA THR A 25 -5.93 5.04 2.40
C THR A 25 -5.94 4.22 1.12
N GLU A 26 -6.58 4.73 0.06
CA GLU A 26 -6.63 4.07 -1.23
C GLU A 26 -5.24 3.95 -1.86
N GLU A 27 -4.42 4.99 -1.77
CA GLU A 27 -3.06 4.98 -2.28
C GLU A 27 -2.19 3.98 -1.52
N ILE A 28 -2.31 3.95 -0.20
CA ILE A 28 -1.60 2.98 0.63
C ILE A 28 -2.02 1.56 0.28
N ALA A 29 -3.32 1.33 0.11
CA ALA A 29 -3.84 0.02 -0.25
C ALA A 29 -3.31 -0.43 -1.63
N ALA A 30 -3.17 0.48 -2.57
CA ALA A 30 -2.61 0.17 -3.88
C ALA A 30 -1.15 -0.28 -3.78
N ILE A 31 -0.36 0.39 -2.94
CA ILE A 31 1.03 0.01 -2.69
C ILE A 31 1.10 -1.38 -2.05
N VAL A 32 0.27 -1.62 -1.03
CA VAL A 32 0.22 -2.91 -0.35
C VAL A 32 -0.22 -4.02 -1.29
N THR A 33 -1.20 -3.76 -2.15
CA THR A 33 -1.66 -4.73 -3.13
C THR A 33 -0.55 -5.13 -4.09
N ALA A 34 0.23 -4.16 -4.57
CA ALA A 34 1.37 -4.43 -5.43
C ALA A 34 2.43 -5.29 -4.71
N MET A 35 2.67 -5.00 -3.43
CA MET A 35 3.60 -5.76 -2.61
C MET A 35 3.17 -7.22 -2.46
N VAL A 36 1.90 -7.45 -2.13
CA VAL A 36 1.34 -8.79 -1.95
C VAL A 36 1.39 -9.58 -3.26
N ALA A 37 1.00 -8.93 -4.37
CA ALA A 37 1.01 -9.58 -5.68
C ALA A 37 2.42 -10.02 -6.08
N GLN A 38 3.42 -9.17 -5.84
CA GLN A 38 4.80 -9.50 -6.18
C GLN A 38 5.34 -10.61 -5.29
N ARG A 39 5.03 -10.56 -3.98
CA ARG A 39 5.42 -11.64 -3.07
C ARG A 39 4.87 -12.98 -3.54
N ASN A 40 3.59 -13.02 -3.90
CA ASN A 40 2.95 -14.23 -4.38
C ASN A 40 3.55 -14.69 -5.70
N ALA A 41 3.82 -13.76 -6.61
CA ALA A 41 4.43 -14.07 -7.90
C ALA A 41 5.81 -14.71 -7.75
N LEU A 42 6.56 -14.33 -6.71
CA LEU A 42 7.86 -14.90 -6.42
C LEU A 42 7.78 -16.20 -5.61
N GLY A 43 6.59 -16.63 -5.23
CA GLY A 43 6.41 -17.84 -4.43
C GLY A 43 6.85 -17.70 -2.98
N LEU A 44 6.93 -16.49 -2.46
CA LEU A 44 7.37 -16.24 -1.09
C LEU A 44 6.20 -16.21 -0.13
N SER A 45 6.37 -16.83 1.04
CA SER A 45 5.42 -16.68 2.14
C SER A 45 5.68 -15.37 2.88
N GLN A 46 4.74 -14.96 3.74
CA GLN A 46 4.98 -13.81 4.62
C GLN A 46 6.19 -14.04 5.50
N ARG A 47 6.37 -15.28 5.98
CA ARG A 47 7.54 -15.66 6.79
C ARG A 47 8.84 -15.52 5.99
N ASP A 48 8.84 -15.95 4.74
CA ASP A 48 10.02 -15.83 3.88
C ASP A 48 10.40 -14.37 3.68
N LEU A 49 9.42 -13.54 3.37
CA LEU A 49 9.67 -12.10 3.17
C LEU A 49 10.16 -11.45 4.45
N ALA A 50 9.57 -11.78 5.58
CA ALA A 50 9.99 -11.24 6.88
C ALA A 50 11.44 -11.58 7.16
N ALA A 51 11.84 -12.83 6.92
CA ALA A 51 13.23 -13.26 7.13
C ALA A 51 14.19 -12.49 6.20
N MET A 52 13.82 -12.32 4.94
CA MET A 52 14.65 -11.58 3.98
C MET A 52 14.84 -10.12 4.39
N CYS A 53 13.80 -9.51 4.96
CA CYS A 53 13.82 -8.09 5.30
C CYS A 53 14.33 -7.83 6.73
N GLY A 54 14.54 -8.87 7.53
CA GLY A 54 14.98 -8.73 8.91
C GLY A 54 13.89 -8.17 9.83
N ILE A 55 12.63 -8.45 9.54
CA ILE A 55 11.49 -8.04 10.37
C ILE A 55 10.67 -9.27 10.76
N SER A 56 9.71 -9.10 11.67
CA SER A 56 8.87 -10.21 12.11
C SER A 56 7.78 -10.52 11.09
N GLN A 57 7.35 -11.78 11.07
CA GLN A 57 6.22 -12.17 10.23
C GLN A 57 4.96 -11.39 10.60
N SER A 58 4.74 -11.14 11.88
CA SER A 58 3.58 -10.38 12.33
C SER A 58 3.60 -8.96 11.77
N SER A 59 4.79 -8.36 11.60
CA SER A 59 4.91 -7.05 10.96
C SER A 59 4.47 -7.10 9.50
N VAL A 60 4.91 -8.12 8.75
CA VAL A 60 4.49 -8.30 7.37
C VAL A 60 2.98 -8.50 7.28
N ALA A 61 2.42 -9.34 8.16
CA ALA A 61 0.98 -9.60 8.18
C ALA A 61 0.16 -8.34 8.45
N ARG A 62 0.61 -7.50 9.38
CA ARG A 62 -0.07 -6.24 9.68
C ARG A 62 -0.02 -5.27 8.52
N ILE A 63 1.12 -5.16 7.85
CA ILE A 63 1.27 -4.31 6.68
C ILE A 63 0.35 -4.81 5.56
N GLU A 64 0.35 -6.10 5.27
CA GLU A 64 -0.46 -6.67 4.20
C GLU A 64 -1.95 -6.56 4.45
N SER A 65 -2.36 -6.53 5.72
CA SER A 65 -3.77 -6.35 6.09
C SER A 65 -4.16 -4.89 6.27
N CYS A 66 -3.23 -3.97 6.03
CA CYS A 66 -3.42 -2.52 6.20
C CYS A 66 -3.76 -2.12 7.63
N LYS A 67 -3.39 -2.94 8.61
CA LYS A 67 -3.58 -2.62 10.03
C LYS A 67 -2.57 -1.60 10.53
N THR A 68 -1.40 -1.56 9.90
CA THR A 68 -0.37 -0.55 10.18
C THR A 68 0.13 0.01 8.87
N THR A 69 0.57 1.28 8.91
CA THR A 69 1.23 1.90 7.77
C THR A 69 2.74 1.81 8.02
N PRO A 70 3.50 1.14 7.14
CA PRO A 70 4.94 1.07 7.32
C PRO A 70 5.57 2.44 7.10
N ASN A 71 6.68 2.72 7.79
CA ASN A 71 7.44 3.91 7.47
C ASN A 71 8.14 3.71 6.12
N LEU A 72 8.63 4.80 5.55
CA LEU A 72 9.22 4.76 4.21
C LEU A 72 10.44 3.84 4.16
N GLY A 73 11.27 3.85 5.19
CA GLY A 73 12.45 2.97 5.24
C GLY A 73 12.08 1.50 5.20
N THR A 74 11.07 1.10 5.97
CA THR A 74 10.59 -0.28 5.97
C THR A 74 10.02 -0.66 4.62
N LEU A 75 9.24 0.24 4.02
CA LEU A 75 8.64 0.00 2.71
C LEU A 75 9.70 -0.20 1.64
N LEU A 76 10.72 0.67 1.61
CA LEU A 76 11.81 0.55 0.65
C LEU A 76 12.61 -0.73 0.85
N ASN A 77 12.82 -1.15 2.10
CA ASN A 77 13.47 -2.41 2.40
C ASN A 77 12.70 -3.60 1.82
N ILE A 78 11.40 -3.63 2.02
CA ILE A 78 10.53 -4.68 1.50
C ILE A 78 10.56 -4.68 -0.03
N PHE A 79 10.41 -3.51 -0.65
CA PHE A 79 10.38 -3.38 -2.10
C PHE A 79 11.69 -3.84 -2.72
N GLN A 80 12.83 -3.48 -2.11
CA GLN A 80 14.13 -3.89 -2.60
C GLN A 80 14.25 -5.42 -2.67
N HIS A 81 13.76 -6.12 -1.64
CA HIS A 81 13.82 -7.58 -1.59
C HIS A 81 12.83 -8.24 -2.56
N LEU A 82 11.78 -7.54 -2.95
CA LEU A 82 10.80 -8.04 -3.92
C LEU A 82 11.13 -7.66 -5.36
N GLY A 83 12.17 -6.86 -5.57
CA GLY A 83 12.50 -6.37 -6.90
C GLY A 83 11.55 -5.28 -7.39
N LEU A 84 10.90 -4.59 -6.48
CA LEU A 84 10.01 -3.48 -6.79
C LEU A 84 10.74 -2.15 -6.61
N THR A 85 10.33 -1.16 -7.40
CA THR A 85 10.85 0.21 -7.29
C THR A 85 9.71 1.15 -6.96
N LEU A 86 9.94 2.01 -5.97
CA LEU A 86 9.00 3.09 -5.64
C LEU A 86 9.48 4.35 -6.38
N THR A 87 8.62 4.90 -7.23
CA THR A 87 8.94 6.11 -8.00
C THR A 87 7.97 7.22 -7.66
N VAL A 88 8.40 8.45 -7.92
CA VAL A 88 7.58 9.64 -7.71
C VAL A 88 7.34 10.29 -9.07
N SER A 89 6.08 10.63 -9.33
CA SER A 89 5.70 11.32 -10.55
C SER A 89 4.65 12.38 -10.22
N GLN A 90 4.48 13.33 -11.10
CA GLN A 90 3.42 14.33 -10.92
C GLN A 90 2.07 13.68 -11.13
N ALA A 91 1.13 13.98 -10.21
CA ALA A 91 -0.23 13.45 -10.31
C ALA A 91 -0.98 14.02 -11.51
N ARG A 92 -0.59 15.24 -11.95
CA ARG A 92 -1.17 15.90 -13.10
C ARG A 92 -0.14 16.87 -13.69
N PRO A 93 -0.23 17.21 -15.01
CA PRO A 93 0.69 18.16 -15.60
C PRO A 93 0.56 19.54 -14.95
N MET A 94 1.67 20.25 -14.87
CA MET A 94 1.67 21.65 -14.49
C MET A 94 1.06 22.47 -15.61
N ALA A 95 0.15 23.36 -15.24
CA ALA A 95 -0.49 24.24 -16.23
C ALA A 95 0.51 25.32 -16.67
#